data_ed03b3a865a65085abdfa14f8cebc351
#
_entry.id   ed03b3a865a65085abdfa14f8cebc351
#
_cell.length_a   1.000
_cell.length_b   1.000
_cell.length_c   1.000
_cell.angle_alpha   90.00
_cell.angle_beta   90.00
_cell.angle_gamma   90.00
#
_symmetry.space_group_name_H-M   'P 1'
#
loop_
_entity.id
_entity.type
_entity.pdbx_description
1 polymer ?
#
loop_
_entity_poly.entity_id
_entity_poly.type
_entity_poly.pdbx_seq_one_letter_code
_entity_poly.pdbx_strand_id
1 'polypeptide(L)'
;MDRGQSLIIPPLFDGTNYAYWKVRMRAFLQSLDEKVWQAIEIGWTKPKEVLADWGEAKIKAVNFNSRALNALFSVVTNEEFKKISSTTTAKEAWTILQTTYKGTKAVKDSKF
;
A
#
# COMPACT_ATOMS: atom_id res chain seq x y z
N MET A 1 -23.29 -4.60 -18.69
CA MET A 1 -22.33 -5.32 -18.73
C MET A 1 -21.31 -5.02 -17.74
N ASP A 2 -20.89 -5.80 -17.07
CA ASP A 2 -19.99 -5.57 -16.05
C ASP A 2 -18.62 -5.62 -16.45
N ARG A 3 -18.41 -5.46 -17.65
CA ARG A 3 -17.14 -5.46 -18.15
C ARG A 3 -16.26 -4.46 -17.54
N GLY A 4 -16.76 -3.29 -17.16
CA GLY A 4 -15.98 -2.29 -16.54
C GLY A 4 -15.40 -2.73 -15.21
N GLN A 5 -16.13 -3.59 -14.53
CA GLN A 5 -15.65 -4.08 -13.26
C GLN A 5 -14.48 -5.01 -13.42
N SER A 6 -14.49 -5.79 -14.49
CA SER A 6 -13.41 -6.73 -14.70
C SER A 6 -12.12 -6.05 -15.08
N LEU A 7 -12.16 -4.74 -15.37
CA LEU A 7 -10.95 -4.02 -15.70
C LEU A 7 -10.27 -3.43 -14.47
N ILE A 8 -10.93 -3.49 -13.30
CA ILE A 8 -10.34 -2.95 -12.08
C ILE A 8 -9.72 -4.11 -11.33
N ILE A 9 -8.58 -4.54 -11.79
CA ILE A 9 -7.87 -5.68 -11.23
C ILE A 9 -6.59 -5.18 -10.60
N PRO A 10 -6.41 -5.39 -9.29
CA PRO A 10 -5.18 -4.94 -8.65
C PRO A 10 -3.99 -5.75 -9.13
N PRO A 11 -2.83 -5.13 -9.27
CA PRO A 11 -1.64 -5.84 -9.69
C PRO A 11 -1.09 -6.69 -8.55
N LEU A 12 -0.92 -7.99 -8.80
CA LEU A 12 -0.40 -8.89 -7.79
C LEU A 12 1.11 -8.77 -7.70
N PHE A 13 1.64 -8.93 -6.49
CA PHE A 13 3.07 -8.86 -6.25
C PHE A 13 3.56 -10.15 -5.61
N ASP A 14 4.52 -10.79 -6.25
CA ASP A 14 5.09 -12.05 -5.76
C ASP A 14 6.57 -11.93 -5.42
N GLY A 15 7.07 -10.73 -5.31
CA GLY A 15 8.48 -10.51 -5.00
C GLY A 15 9.33 -10.27 -6.23
N THR A 16 8.75 -10.37 -7.43
CA THR A 16 9.50 -10.12 -8.65
C THR A 16 8.98 -8.86 -9.32
N ASN A 17 9.83 -8.25 -10.13
CA ASN A 17 9.44 -7.11 -10.95
C ASN A 17 8.88 -5.94 -10.13
N TYR A 18 9.53 -5.65 -9.02
CA TYR A 18 9.03 -4.64 -8.10
C TYR A 18 8.86 -3.26 -8.76
N ALA A 19 9.81 -2.85 -9.58
CA ALA A 19 9.74 -1.52 -10.20
C ALA A 19 8.50 -1.37 -11.06
N TYR A 20 8.11 -2.43 -11.75
CA TYR A 20 6.91 -2.42 -12.57
C TYR A 20 5.66 -2.43 -11.68
N TRP A 21 5.66 -3.29 -10.66
CA TRP A 21 4.51 -3.43 -9.78
C TRP A 21 4.19 -2.14 -9.03
N LYS A 22 5.21 -1.45 -8.53
CA LYS A 22 4.94 -0.28 -7.70
C LYS A 22 4.26 0.83 -8.48
N VAL A 23 4.58 0.98 -9.75
CA VAL A 23 3.95 1.99 -10.60
C VAL A 23 2.49 1.65 -10.82
N ARG A 24 2.23 0.37 -11.12
CA ARG A 24 0.87 -0.06 -11.34
C ARG A 24 0.03 -0.04 -10.06
N MET A 25 0.64 -0.40 -8.94
CA MET A 25 -0.09 -0.40 -7.67
C MET A 25 -0.43 1.02 -7.23
N ARG A 26 0.48 1.95 -7.44
CA ARG A 26 0.20 3.34 -7.14
C ARG A 26 -0.99 3.82 -7.96
N ALA A 27 -0.98 3.54 -9.26
CA ALA A 27 -2.07 3.94 -10.13
C ALA A 27 -3.39 3.30 -9.70
N PHE A 28 -3.33 2.04 -9.30
CA PHE A 28 -4.52 1.36 -8.83
C PHE A 28 -5.09 2.03 -7.58
N LEU A 29 -4.23 2.34 -6.61
CA LEU A 29 -4.68 2.98 -5.38
C LEU A 29 -5.27 4.37 -5.65
N GLN A 30 -4.63 5.13 -6.53
CA GLN A 30 -5.14 6.44 -6.88
C GLN A 30 -6.49 6.34 -7.57
N SER A 31 -6.72 5.26 -8.33
CA SER A 31 -8.00 5.08 -9.00
C SER A 31 -9.14 4.77 -8.03
N LEU A 32 -8.81 4.21 -6.87
CA LEU A 32 -9.82 3.99 -5.85
C LEU A 32 -10.22 5.30 -5.19
N ASP A 33 -9.22 6.09 -4.83
CA ASP A 33 -9.43 7.40 -4.23
C ASP A 33 -8.04 7.99 -4.04
N GLU A 34 -7.85 9.21 -4.48
CA GLU A 34 -6.56 9.85 -4.34
C GLU A 34 -6.09 9.86 -2.89
N LYS A 35 -7.03 9.96 -1.94
CA LYS A 35 -6.68 10.00 -0.53
C LYS A 35 -6.21 8.64 0.00
N VAL A 36 -6.59 7.56 -0.66
CA VAL A 36 -6.06 6.25 -0.33
C VAL A 36 -4.56 6.23 -0.63
N TRP A 37 -4.16 6.77 -1.77
CA TRP A 37 -2.76 6.85 -2.09
C TRP A 37 -2.03 7.80 -1.13
N GLN A 38 -2.66 8.91 -0.75
CA GLN A 38 -2.03 9.84 0.17
C GLN A 38 -1.75 9.22 1.53
N ALA A 39 -2.55 8.24 1.93
CA ALA A 39 -2.28 7.55 3.19
C ALA A 39 -0.93 6.84 3.15
N ILE A 40 -0.50 6.44 1.96
CA ILE A 40 0.82 5.84 1.80
C ILE A 40 1.89 6.92 1.65
N GLU A 41 1.63 7.89 0.80
CA GLU A 41 2.64 8.90 0.50
C GLU A 41 2.93 9.78 1.71
N ILE A 42 1.90 10.25 2.36
CA ILE A 42 2.04 11.13 3.52
C ILE A 42 2.12 10.34 4.80
N GLY A 43 1.35 9.27 4.89
CA GLY A 43 1.30 8.45 6.07
C GLY A 43 0.16 8.83 6.99
N TRP A 44 0.02 8.07 8.05
CA TRP A 44 -1.02 8.28 9.06
C TRP A 44 -0.44 7.99 10.42
N THR A 45 -0.75 8.84 11.39
CA THR A 45 -0.31 8.64 12.77
C THR A 45 -1.56 8.54 13.63
N LYS A 46 -1.59 7.50 14.47
CA LYS A 46 -2.73 7.31 15.34
C LYS A 46 -2.87 8.50 16.29
N PRO A 47 -4.07 9.10 16.35
CA PRO A 47 -4.29 10.21 17.28
C PRO A 47 -4.09 9.76 18.72
N LYS A 48 -3.66 10.69 19.57
CA LYS A 48 -3.47 10.39 20.99
C LYS A 48 -4.78 10.32 21.73
N GLU A 49 -5.81 11.00 21.22
CA GLU A 49 -7.12 11.00 21.86
C GLU A 49 -7.77 9.64 21.71
N VAL A 50 -8.70 9.32 22.61
CA VAL A 50 -9.47 8.09 22.48
C VAL A 50 -10.42 8.24 21.29
N LEU A 51 -10.81 7.12 20.71
CA LEU A 51 -11.63 7.11 19.51
C LEU A 51 -12.90 7.96 19.66
N ALA A 52 -13.50 7.94 20.82
CA ALA A 52 -14.75 8.68 21.04
C ALA A 52 -14.56 10.19 20.84
N ASP A 53 -13.32 10.67 20.97
CA ASP A 53 -13.04 12.10 20.82
C ASP A 53 -12.53 12.47 19.44
N TRP A 54 -12.46 11.50 18.51
CA TRP A 54 -11.99 11.81 17.18
C TRP A 54 -13.07 12.56 16.41
N GLY A 55 -12.67 13.65 15.75
CA GLY A 55 -13.57 14.35 14.85
C GLY A 55 -13.66 13.65 13.51
N GLU A 56 -14.48 14.21 12.65
CA GLU A 56 -14.73 13.61 11.34
C GLU A 56 -13.46 13.44 10.53
N ALA A 57 -12.57 14.43 10.57
CA ALA A 57 -11.33 14.36 9.79
C ALA A 57 -10.45 13.20 10.23
N LYS A 58 -10.37 12.96 11.54
CA LYS A 58 -9.55 11.86 12.04
C LYS A 58 -10.16 10.50 11.72
N ILE A 59 -11.48 10.41 11.75
CA ILE A 59 -12.17 9.18 11.37
C ILE A 59 -11.93 8.88 9.89
N LYS A 60 -12.02 9.89 9.03
CA LYS A 60 -11.76 9.68 7.62
C LYS A 60 -10.32 9.27 7.36
N ALA A 61 -9.39 9.88 8.10
CA ALA A 61 -7.98 9.58 7.90
C ALA A 61 -7.65 8.13 8.24
N VAL A 62 -8.21 7.61 9.35
CA VAL A 62 -7.95 6.22 9.70
C VAL A 62 -8.58 5.28 8.67
N ASN A 63 -9.73 5.66 8.13
CA ASN A 63 -10.39 4.83 7.14
C ASN A 63 -9.56 4.74 5.85
N PHE A 64 -8.96 5.85 5.42
CA PHE A 64 -8.12 5.83 4.22
C PHE A 64 -6.87 4.99 4.47
N ASN A 65 -6.28 5.08 5.65
CA ASN A 65 -5.14 4.24 5.98
C ASN A 65 -5.53 2.76 5.95
N SER A 66 -6.67 2.42 6.53
CA SER A 66 -7.12 1.03 6.57
C SER A 66 -7.40 0.50 5.17
N ARG A 67 -7.98 1.31 4.31
CA ARG A 67 -8.26 0.88 2.95
C ARG A 67 -6.98 0.64 2.17
N ALA A 68 -6.01 1.53 2.33
CA ALA A 68 -4.73 1.38 1.66
C ALA A 68 -3.99 0.15 2.18
N LEU A 69 -3.98 -0.04 3.49
CA LEU A 69 -3.30 -1.19 4.09
C LEU A 69 -3.93 -2.49 3.65
N ASN A 70 -5.26 -2.57 3.67
CA ASN A 70 -5.94 -3.76 3.23
C ASN A 70 -5.67 -4.05 1.76
N ALA A 71 -5.62 -3.01 0.93
CA ALA A 71 -5.31 -3.19 -0.48
C ALA A 71 -3.92 -3.81 -0.65
N LEU A 72 -2.94 -3.33 0.11
CA LEU A 72 -1.60 -3.89 0.03
C LEU A 72 -1.57 -5.34 0.50
N PHE A 73 -2.24 -5.64 1.61
CA PHE A 73 -2.30 -7.01 2.11
C PHE A 73 -2.94 -7.95 1.09
N SER A 74 -3.90 -7.44 0.32
CA SER A 74 -4.68 -8.28 -0.59
C SER A 74 -3.96 -8.62 -1.89
N VAL A 75 -2.93 -7.86 -2.25
CA VAL A 75 -2.29 -8.04 -3.57
C VAL A 75 -0.95 -8.74 -3.51
N VAL A 76 -0.57 -9.23 -2.34
CA VAL A 76 0.75 -9.88 -2.20
C VAL A 76 0.57 -11.37 -1.92
N THR A 77 1.57 -12.14 -2.33
CA THR A 77 1.57 -13.56 -2.02
C THR A 77 1.83 -13.76 -0.54
N ASN A 78 1.63 -14.99 -0.05
CA ASN A 78 1.84 -15.29 1.37
C ASN A 78 3.25 -14.94 1.81
N GLU A 79 4.23 -15.19 0.97
CA GLU A 79 5.62 -14.89 1.33
C GLU A 79 5.83 -13.39 1.55
N GLU A 80 5.23 -12.58 0.67
CA GLU A 80 5.37 -11.14 0.79
C GLU A 80 4.52 -10.61 1.94
N PHE A 81 3.36 -11.22 2.15
CA PHE A 81 2.49 -10.80 3.24
C PHE A 81 3.19 -10.94 4.58
N LYS A 82 3.98 -12.00 4.76
CA LYS A 82 4.68 -12.21 6.03
C LYS A 82 5.59 -11.03 6.37
N LYS A 83 6.11 -10.36 5.36
CA LYS A 83 7.04 -9.25 5.57
C LYS A 83 6.34 -8.00 6.07
N ILE A 84 5.07 -7.84 5.76
CA ILE A 84 4.33 -6.62 6.09
C ILE A 84 3.17 -6.86 7.06
N SER A 85 2.95 -8.08 7.46
CA SER A 85 1.75 -8.42 8.24
C SER A 85 1.68 -7.76 9.61
N SER A 86 2.81 -7.34 10.16
CA SER A 86 2.81 -6.71 11.47
C SER A 86 2.67 -5.20 11.42
N THR A 87 2.54 -4.62 10.24
CA THR A 87 2.42 -3.17 10.12
C THR A 87 0.99 -2.73 10.42
N THR A 88 0.86 -1.49 10.88
CA THR A 88 -0.46 -0.92 11.16
C THR A 88 -0.74 0.29 10.28
N THR A 89 0.23 0.74 9.50
CA THR A 89 0.00 1.82 8.57
C THR A 89 0.41 1.40 7.17
N ALA A 90 -0.33 1.92 6.20
CA ALA A 90 -0.05 1.59 4.81
C ALA A 90 1.32 2.10 4.38
N LYS A 91 1.73 3.25 4.90
CA LYS A 91 3.05 3.80 4.57
C LYS A 91 4.17 2.88 5.05
N GLU A 92 4.02 2.32 6.24
CA GLU A 92 5.02 1.42 6.77
C GLU A 92 5.14 0.16 5.91
N ALA A 93 3.98 -0.42 5.54
CA ALA A 93 3.98 -1.61 4.70
C ALA A 93 4.64 -1.32 3.35
N TRP A 94 4.29 -0.20 2.73
CA TRP A 94 4.86 0.19 1.46
C TRP A 94 6.36 0.39 1.57
N THR A 95 6.82 1.03 2.66
CA THR A 95 8.23 1.30 2.88
C THR A 95 9.02 0.00 3.03
N ILE A 96 8.45 -0.99 3.72
CA ILE A 96 9.13 -2.28 3.87
C ILE A 96 9.34 -2.93 2.51
N LEU A 97 8.31 -2.96 1.68
CA LEU A 97 8.45 -3.54 0.35
C LEU A 97 9.45 -2.75 -0.48
N GLN A 98 9.38 -1.43 -0.41
CA GLN A 98 10.28 -0.59 -1.17
C GLN A 98 11.73 -0.83 -0.75
N THR A 99 11.98 -0.84 0.53
CA THR A 99 13.33 -1.04 1.04
C THR A 99 13.86 -2.42 0.67
N THR A 100 13.01 -3.43 0.79
CA THR A 100 13.40 -4.80 0.51
C THR A 100 13.79 -4.99 -0.95
N TYR A 101 12.98 -4.47 -1.87
CA TYR A 101 13.19 -4.78 -3.28
C TYR A 101 13.95 -3.73 -4.04
N LYS A 102 13.84 -2.48 -3.63
CA LYS A 102 14.60 -1.43 -4.28
C LYS A 102 16.09 -1.61 -4.02
N GLY A 103 16.43 -1.95 -2.77
CA GLY A 103 17.82 -2.17 -2.43
C GLY A 103 18.38 -3.36 -3.17
N THR A 104 17.62 -4.43 -3.25
CA THR A 104 18.05 -5.63 -3.95
C THR A 104 18.27 -5.33 -5.42
N LYS A 105 17.36 -4.58 -6.01
CA LYS A 105 17.49 -4.24 -7.41
C LYS A 105 18.71 -3.37 -7.64
N ALA A 106 18.97 -2.43 -6.76
CA ALA A 106 20.13 -1.55 -6.90
C ALA A 106 21.41 -2.36 -6.83
N VAL A 107 21.47 -3.34 -5.94
CA VAL A 107 22.65 -4.19 -5.82
C VAL A 107 22.87 -5.00 -7.08
N LYS A 108 21.77 -5.54 -7.62
CA LYS A 108 21.86 -6.32 -8.85
C LYS A 108 22.31 -5.44 -10.00
N ASP A 109 21.77 -4.25 -10.07
CA ASP A 109 22.13 -3.35 -11.16
C ASP A 109 23.58 -2.97 -11.08
N SER A 110 24.13 -2.84 -9.89
CA SER A 110 25.51 -2.42 -9.74
C SER A 110 26.49 -3.49 -10.20
N LYS A 111 26.03 -4.68 -10.43
CA LYS A 111 26.90 -5.74 -10.92
C LYS A 111 27.08 -5.69 -12.41
N PHE A 112 26.26 -4.95 -13.03
CA PHE A 112 26.27 -4.87 -14.47
C PHE A 112 26.67 -3.51 -14.96
#